data_ad9f790d12aa8b0cf2207632c59a437a
#
_entry.id   ad9f790d12aa8b0cf2207632c59a437a
#
_cell.length_a   1.000
_cell.length_b   1.000
_cell.length_c   1.000
_cell.angle_alpha   90.00
_cell.angle_beta   90.00
_cell.angle_gamma   90.00
#
_symmetry.space_group_name_H-M   'P 1'
#
loop_
_entity.id
_entity.type
_entity.pdbx_description
1 polymer ?
#
loop_
_entity_poly.entity_id
_entity_poly.type
_entity_poly.pdbx_seq_one_letter_code
_entity_poly.pdbx_strand_id
1 'polypeptide(L)'
;MKCSLLSRPMTCAHDWISRVVFPGDAVVDATAGNGHDTVFLARLAGPSGQVHAFDVQEEAIRATRERLEKEGLLTPSVRLHLASHDRLAELVRSPVKAIVFNLGYLPGGDKKTVTRTECTLVALEQAAALIAPNGLLSVMCYPGHEGGKEEAEAVEAFLSRLPHHSWRAGKYQLLNTGTPAPFQICAFRLD
;
A
#
# COMPACT_ATOMS: atom_id res chain seq x y z
N MET A 1 6.26 -15.71 -20.71
CA MET A 1 6.20 -15.74 -19.22
C MET A 1 5.21 -16.83 -18.83
N LYS A 2 5.61 -17.89 -18.12
CA LYS A 2 4.66 -18.92 -17.63
C LYS A 2 3.79 -18.23 -16.57
N CYS A 3 2.53 -17.97 -16.88
CA CYS A 3 1.56 -17.50 -15.91
C CYS A 3 1.36 -18.61 -14.89
N SER A 4 1.81 -18.41 -13.66
CA SER A 4 1.47 -19.31 -12.55
C SER A 4 0.02 -19.03 -12.17
N LEU A 5 -0.80 -20.07 -12.09
CA LEU A 5 -2.21 -19.95 -11.70
C LEU A 5 -2.33 -19.36 -10.27
N LEU A 6 -1.34 -19.66 -9.41
CA LEU A 6 -1.20 -19.05 -8.08
C LEU A 6 -0.03 -18.07 -8.13
N SER A 7 -0.33 -16.79 -8.28
CA SER A 7 0.64 -15.71 -8.33
C SER A 7 1.18 -15.34 -6.94
N ARG A 8 2.31 -14.63 -6.90
CA ARG A 8 2.82 -14.07 -5.64
C ARG A 8 1.79 -13.09 -5.05
N PRO A 9 1.71 -12.93 -3.72
CA PRO A 9 0.74 -12.05 -3.06
C PRO A 9 0.71 -10.63 -3.64
N MET A 10 1.88 -10.01 -3.89
CA MET A 10 1.99 -8.70 -4.52
C MET A 10 1.34 -8.63 -5.90
N THR A 11 1.53 -9.67 -6.73
CA THR A 11 0.93 -9.73 -8.08
C THR A 11 -0.60 -9.80 -7.99
N CYS A 12 -1.13 -10.58 -7.04
CA CYS A 12 -2.58 -10.64 -6.78
C CYS A 12 -3.11 -9.28 -6.31
N ALA A 13 -2.37 -8.58 -5.44
CA ALA A 13 -2.73 -7.24 -4.99
C ALA A 13 -2.84 -6.25 -6.16
N HIS A 14 -1.86 -6.24 -7.07
CA HIS A 14 -1.89 -5.41 -8.26
C HIS A 14 -3.08 -5.74 -9.18
N ASP A 15 -3.39 -7.03 -9.36
CA ASP A 15 -4.57 -7.47 -10.15
C ASP A 15 -5.88 -6.96 -9.52
N TRP A 16 -6.02 -6.99 -8.19
CA TRP A 16 -7.21 -6.48 -7.51
C TRP A 16 -7.30 -4.95 -7.57
N ILE A 17 -6.20 -4.24 -7.36
CA ILE A 17 -6.13 -2.77 -7.47
C ILE A 17 -6.52 -2.33 -8.89
N SER A 18 -6.02 -3.02 -9.93
CA SER A 18 -6.33 -2.71 -11.34
C SER A 18 -7.81 -2.85 -11.69
N ARG A 19 -8.59 -3.57 -10.89
CA ARG A 19 -10.05 -3.73 -11.09
C ARG A 19 -10.87 -2.61 -10.46
N VAL A 20 -10.29 -1.83 -9.56
CA VAL A 20 -11.01 -0.79 -8.81
C VAL A 20 -10.52 0.62 -9.09
N VAL A 21 -9.27 0.77 -9.56
CA VAL A 21 -8.68 2.07 -9.88
C VAL A 21 -8.80 2.35 -11.37
N PHE A 22 -9.31 3.53 -11.70
CA PHE A 22 -9.50 4.00 -13.07
C PHE A 22 -8.83 5.36 -13.28
N PRO A 23 -8.57 5.78 -14.54
CA PRO A 23 -8.05 7.10 -14.83
C PRO A 23 -8.92 8.22 -14.22
N GLY A 24 -8.27 9.13 -13.50
CA GLY A 24 -8.93 10.21 -12.77
C GLY A 24 -9.07 9.96 -11.26
N ASP A 25 -8.86 8.73 -10.80
CA ASP A 25 -8.96 8.40 -9.38
C ASP A 25 -7.79 8.97 -8.56
N ALA A 26 -8.04 9.20 -7.27
CA ALA A 26 -7.02 9.48 -6.29
C ALA A 26 -6.57 8.17 -5.62
N VAL A 27 -5.26 7.99 -5.46
CA VAL A 27 -4.64 6.78 -4.89
C VAL A 27 -3.49 7.14 -3.96
N VAL A 28 -3.16 6.24 -3.05
CA VAL A 28 -2.09 6.44 -2.06
C VAL A 28 -1.16 5.22 -2.03
N ASP A 29 0.14 5.48 -2.08
CA ASP A 29 1.20 4.58 -1.68
C ASP A 29 1.71 5.03 -0.30
N ALA A 30 1.35 4.30 0.74
CA ALA A 30 1.67 4.67 2.12
C ALA A 30 3.11 4.29 2.54
N THR A 31 3.85 3.59 1.67
CA THR A 31 5.21 3.08 1.89
C THR A 31 5.98 3.07 0.57
N ALA A 32 6.31 4.25 0.06
CA ALA A 32 6.82 4.45 -1.31
C ALA A 32 8.07 3.62 -1.66
N GLY A 33 9.00 3.53 -0.70
CA GLY A 33 10.21 2.73 -0.86
C GLY A 33 10.98 3.08 -2.14
N ASN A 34 11.20 2.07 -2.97
CA ASN A 34 11.86 2.24 -4.27
C ASN A 34 10.91 2.70 -5.40
N GLY A 35 9.66 3.06 -5.12
CA GLY A 35 8.70 3.66 -6.04
C GLY A 35 8.02 2.70 -7.01
N HIS A 36 8.09 1.38 -6.79
CA HIS A 36 7.47 0.40 -7.69
C HIS A 36 5.95 0.51 -7.68
N ASP A 37 5.34 0.55 -6.49
CA ASP A 37 3.90 0.67 -6.34
C ASP A 37 3.41 2.07 -6.67
N THR A 38 4.20 3.11 -6.34
CA THR A 38 3.89 4.49 -6.76
C THR A 38 3.79 4.61 -8.28
N VAL A 39 4.73 4.03 -9.05
CA VAL A 39 4.69 4.01 -10.53
C VAL A 39 3.48 3.21 -11.04
N PHE A 40 3.21 2.06 -10.45
CA PHE A 40 2.05 1.24 -10.80
C PHE A 40 0.74 2.02 -10.60
N LEU A 41 0.56 2.66 -9.45
CA LEU A 41 -0.60 3.48 -9.13
C LEU A 41 -0.72 4.71 -10.05
N ALA A 42 0.40 5.38 -10.35
CA ALA A 42 0.42 6.53 -11.26
C ALA A 42 -0.02 6.16 -12.70
N ARG A 43 0.35 4.98 -13.16
CA ARG A 43 -0.10 4.46 -14.47
C ARG A 43 -1.61 4.21 -14.48
N LEU A 44 -2.17 3.64 -13.42
CA LEU A 44 -3.61 3.38 -13.32
C LEU A 44 -4.42 4.67 -13.21
N ALA A 45 -4.02 5.56 -12.29
CA ALA A 45 -4.70 6.83 -12.07
C ALA A 45 -4.62 7.76 -13.29
N GLY A 46 -3.57 7.62 -14.12
CA GLY A 46 -3.39 8.42 -15.32
C GLY A 46 -3.13 9.90 -15.03
N PRO A 47 -3.01 10.74 -16.07
CA PRO A 47 -2.61 12.14 -15.92
C PRO A 47 -3.67 13.02 -15.23
N SER A 48 -4.92 12.60 -15.20
CA SER A 48 -6.03 13.30 -14.51
C SER A 48 -6.24 12.84 -13.07
N GLY A 49 -5.61 11.73 -12.65
CA GLY A 49 -5.70 11.21 -11.30
C GLY A 49 -4.73 11.91 -10.34
N GLN A 50 -4.84 11.58 -9.06
CA GLN A 50 -3.94 12.07 -8.01
C GLN A 50 -3.22 10.91 -7.35
N VAL A 51 -1.92 11.05 -7.14
CA VAL A 51 -1.09 10.06 -6.46
C VAL A 51 -0.41 10.71 -5.27
N HIS A 52 -0.58 10.13 -4.09
CA HIS A 52 0.17 10.50 -2.90
C HIS A 52 1.08 9.35 -2.52
N ALA A 53 2.37 9.61 -2.35
CA ALA A 53 3.35 8.60 -1.93
C ALA A 53 4.07 9.07 -0.66
N PHE A 54 4.13 8.21 0.34
CA PHE A 54 4.68 8.50 1.66
C PHE A 54 5.89 7.64 1.95
N ASP A 55 6.92 8.23 2.51
CA ASP A 55 8.02 7.51 3.15
C ASP A 55 8.71 8.42 4.17
N VAL A 56 9.27 7.83 5.22
CA VAL A 56 10.05 8.55 6.24
C VAL A 56 11.50 8.74 5.84
N GLN A 57 11.97 8.04 4.83
CA GLN A 57 13.36 8.03 4.38
C GLN A 57 13.54 8.91 3.14
N GLU A 58 14.47 9.87 3.20
CA GLU A 58 14.79 10.74 2.05
C GLU A 58 15.26 9.94 0.83
N GLU A 59 16.00 8.86 1.07
CA GLU A 59 16.48 7.98 -0.01
C GLU A 59 15.31 7.31 -0.75
N ALA A 60 14.27 6.90 -0.03
CA ALA A 60 13.07 6.31 -0.62
C ALA A 60 12.32 7.33 -1.48
N ILE A 61 12.13 8.54 -0.96
CA ILE A 61 11.49 9.64 -1.72
C ILE A 61 12.30 9.99 -2.97
N ARG A 62 13.63 10.04 -2.86
CA ARG A 62 14.51 10.29 -4.01
C ARG A 62 14.42 9.18 -5.05
N ALA A 63 14.54 7.90 -4.63
CA ALA A 63 14.44 6.75 -5.52
C ALA A 63 13.07 6.70 -6.24
N THR A 64 11.99 6.99 -5.51
CA THR A 64 10.64 7.07 -6.07
C THR A 64 10.54 8.20 -7.11
N ARG A 65 11.09 9.38 -6.83
CA ARG A 65 11.13 10.50 -7.77
C ARG A 65 11.88 10.14 -9.05
N GLU A 66 13.12 9.64 -8.92
CA GLU A 66 13.95 9.24 -10.07
C GLU A 66 13.25 8.18 -10.94
N ARG A 67 12.55 7.23 -10.31
CA ARG A 67 11.78 6.21 -11.03
C ARG A 67 10.61 6.80 -11.79
N LEU A 68 9.84 7.70 -11.16
CA LEU A 68 8.72 8.40 -11.81
C LEU A 68 9.19 9.27 -12.98
N GLU A 69 10.32 9.99 -12.82
CA GLU A 69 10.95 10.79 -13.89
C GLU A 69 11.33 9.91 -15.08
N LYS A 70 12.03 8.80 -14.82
CA LYS A 70 12.45 7.84 -15.85
C LYS A 70 11.26 7.27 -16.64
N GLU A 71 10.13 7.09 -15.99
CA GLU A 71 8.90 6.56 -16.60
C GLU A 71 8.01 7.66 -17.21
N GLY A 72 8.40 8.95 -17.10
CA GLY A 72 7.59 10.08 -17.57
C GLY A 72 6.30 10.30 -16.80
N LEU A 73 6.25 9.84 -15.55
CA LEU A 73 5.05 9.86 -14.70
C LEU A 73 5.12 10.92 -13.58
N LEU A 74 6.24 11.63 -13.43
CA LEU A 74 6.34 12.70 -12.44
C LEU A 74 5.62 13.95 -12.95
N THR A 75 4.40 14.11 -12.51
CA THR A 75 3.51 15.23 -12.86
C THR A 75 3.12 16.03 -11.61
N PRO A 76 2.54 17.21 -11.72
CA PRO A 76 2.04 17.97 -10.56
C PRO A 76 0.96 17.23 -9.74
N SER A 77 0.29 16.24 -10.32
CA SER A 77 -0.69 15.41 -9.64
C SER A 77 -0.06 14.29 -8.78
N VAL A 78 1.26 14.05 -8.90
CA VAL A 78 2.01 13.11 -8.05
C VAL A 78 2.69 13.89 -6.94
N ARG A 79 2.31 13.62 -5.70
CA ARG A 79 2.82 14.26 -4.49
C ARG A 79 3.62 13.28 -3.66
N LEU A 80 4.92 13.57 -3.51
CA LEU A 80 5.83 12.79 -2.68
C LEU A 80 5.95 13.46 -1.31
N HIS A 81 5.64 12.72 -0.26
CA HIS A 81 5.63 13.19 1.12
C HIS A 81 6.77 12.52 1.91
N LEU A 82 7.78 13.30 2.32
CA LEU A 82 8.75 12.87 3.33
C LEU A 82 8.05 12.93 4.70
N ALA A 83 7.25 11.93 4.99
CA ALA A 83 6.40 11.88 6.18
C ALA A 83 6.01 10.44 6.49
N SER A 84 5.75 10.17 7.76
CA SER A 84 5.16 8.89 8.18
C SER A 84 3.72 8.76 7.68
N HIS A 85 3.32 7.55 7.35
CA HIS A 85 1.97 7.22 6.89
C HIS A 85 0.88 7.44 7.95
N ASP A 86 1.22 7.58 9.23
CA ASP A 86 0.28 7.96 10.29
C ASP A 86 -0.24 9.41 10.16
N ARG A 87 0.31 10.18 9.20
CA ARG A 87 -0.14 11.52 8.85
C ARG A 87 -1.00 11.56 7.57
N LEU A 88 -1.52 10.42 7.15
CA LEU A 88 -2.34 10.29 5.94
C LEU A 88 -3.49 11.32 5.91
N ALA A 89 -4.30 11.41 6.95
CA ALA A 89 -5.46 12.29 7.01
C ALA A 89 -5.11 13.80 7.05
N GLU A 90 -3.87 14.16 7.40
CA GLU A 90 -3.41 15.55 7.33
C GLU A 90 -3.11 15.99 5.89
N LEU A 91 -2.58 15.08 5.08
CA LEU A 91 -1.99 15.37 3.78
C LEU A 91 -2.87 14.93 2.60
N VAL A 92 -3.78 13.99 2.82
CA VAL A 92 -4.76 13.50 1.84
C VAL A 92 -6.15 13.94 2.27
N ARG A 93 -6.78 14.84 1.50
CA ARG A 93 -8.02 15.53 1.90
C ARG A 93 -9.26 15.09 1.14
N SER A 94 -9.12 14.20 0.17
CA SER A 94 -10.24 13.68 -0.62
C SER A 94 -10.35 12.16 -0.44
N PRO A 95 -11.55 11.60 -0.59
CA PRO A 95 -11.67 10.14 -0.66
C PRO A 95 -10.78 9.56 -1.76
N VAL A 96 -10.16 8.43 -1.50
CA VAL A 96 -9.23 7.77 -2.42
C VAL A 96 -9.73 6.37 -2.80
N LYS A 97 -9.38 5.94 -4.01
CA LYS A 97 -9.86 4.67 -4.57
C LYS A 97 -9.01 3.47 -4.15
N ALA A 98 -7.74 3.68 -3.91
CA ALA A 98 -6.86 2.66 -3.36
C ALA A 98 -5.81 3.26 -2.42
N ILE A 99 -5.50 2.53 -1.34
CA ILE A 99 -4.36 2.79 -0.46
C ILE A 99 -3.56 1.50 -0.34
N VAL A 100 -2.25 1.61 -0.58
CA VAL A 100 -1.32 0.47 -0.56
C VAL A 100 -0.31 0.64 0.56
N PHE A 101 -0.08 -0.42 1.32
CA PHE A 101 0.99 -0.54 2.31
C PHE A 101 1.86 -1.75 1.98
N ASN A 102 3.18 -1.56 1.98
CA ASN A 102 4.18 -2.62 2.01
C ASN A 102 4.97 -2.47 3.31
N LEU A 103 4.58 -3.20 4.33
CA LEU A 103 5.13 -3.06 5.68
C LEU A 103 6.51 -3.71 5.77
N GLY A 104 7.37 -3.16 6.61
CA GLY A 104 8.72 -3.68 6.81
C GLY A 104 9.79 -2.61 6.59
N TYR A 105 10.86 -2.94 5.88
CA TYR A 105 12.01 -2.07 5.63
C TYR A 105 12.25 -1.82 4.14
N LEU A 106 12.96 -0.74 3.83
CA LEU A 106 13.34 -0.39 2.46
C LEU A 106 14.32 -1.46 1.90
N PRO A 107 13.98 -2.18 0.82
CA PRO A 107 14.90 -3.12 0.20
C PRO A 107 16.17 -2.41 -0.29
N GLY A 108 17.34 -2.86 0.20
CA GLY A 108 18.62 -2.23 -0.08
C GLY A 108 19.00 -1.08 0.86
N GLY A 109 18.10 -0.65 1.74
CA GLY A 109 18.33 0.37 2.75
C GLY A 109 18.73 -0.17 4.12
N ASP A 110 18.68 0.69 5.14
CA ASP A 110 18.94 0.31 6.53
C ASP A 110 17.79 -0.56 7.07
N LYS A 111 18.11 -1.82 7.36
CA LYS A 111 17.14 -2.78 7.92
C LYS A 111 16.66 -2.44 9.34
N LYS A 112 17.28 -1.46 10.01
CA LYS A 112 16.83 -0.98 11.33
C LYS A 112 15.66 0.01 11.21
N THR A 113 15.50 0.65 10.05
CA THR A 113 14.37 1.53 9.78
C THR A 113 13.23 0.70 9.22
N VAL A 114 12.34 0.28 10.11
CA VAL A 114 11.16 -0.55 9.80
C VAL A 114 9.88 0.22 10.10
N THR A 115 8.76 -0.21 9.52
CA THR A 115 7.43 0.25 9.94
C THR A 115 7.19 -0.10 11.41
N ARG A 116 6.40 0.72 12.10
CA ARG A 116 6.08 0.53 13.52
C ARG A 116 4.61 0.24 13.66
N THR A 117 4.28 -0.79 14.44
CA THR A 117 2.90 -1.25 14.65
C THR A 117 1.95 -0.11 15.04
N GLU A 118 2.37 0.78 15.95
CA GLU A 118 1.53 1.88 16.40
C GLU A 118 1.21 2.87 15.26
N CYS A 119 2.25 3.26 14.48
CA CYS A 119 2.08 4.14 13.32
C CYS A 119 1.22 3.48 12.24
N THR A 120 1.44 2.18 11.99
CA THR A 120 0.67 1.40 11.02
C THR A 120 -0.81 1.33 11.42
N LEU A 121 -1.14 1.08 12.68
CA LEU A 121 -2.54 1.04 13.13
C LEU A 121 -3.23 2.40 13.00
N VAL A 122 -2.57 3.49 13.38
CA VAL A 122 -3.10 4.85 13.18
C VAL A 122 -3.34 5.13 11.69
N ALA A 123 -2.40 4.73 10.84
CA ALA A 123 -2.54 4.90 9.39
C ALA A 123 -3.69 4.06 8.81
N LEU A 124 -3.89 2.84 9.31
CA LEU A 124 -4.99 1.98 8.86
C LEU A 124 -6.37 2.53 9.26
N GLU A 125 -6.50 3.14 10.46
CA GLU A 125 -7.73 3.83 10.87
C GLU A 125 -8.04 5.00 9.94
N GLN A 126 -7.02 5.84 9.63
CA GLN A 126 -7.16 6.95 8.69
C GLN A 126 -7.48 6.45 7.28
N ALA A 127 -6.79 5.40 6.82
CA ALA A 127 -7.02 4.78 5.52
C ALA A 127 -8.46 4.27 5.38
N ALA A 128 -8.98 3.57 6.39
CA ALA A 128 -10.35 3.07 6.37
C ALA A 128 -11.39 4.20 6.27
N ALA A 129 -11.11 5.36 6.86
CA ALA A 129 -11.96 6.54 6.73
C ALA A 129 -11.87 7.21 5.35
N LEU A 130 -10.68 7.20 4.73
CA LEU A 130 -10.38 7.85 3.45
C LEU A 130 -10.80 7.04 2.22
N ILE A 131 -10.85 5.70 2.31
CA ILE A 131 -11.23 4.84 1.17
C ILE A 131 -12.66 5.18 0.73
N ALA A 132 -12.82 5.49 -0.55
CA ALA A 132 -14.12 5.73 -1.19
C ALA A 132 -14.94 4.42 -1.27
N PRO A 133 -16.27 4.50 -1.44
CA PRO A 133 -17.08 3.34 -1.82
C PRO A 133 -16.51 2.65 -3.06
N ASN A 134 -16.57 1.30 -3.08
CA ASN A 134 -15.93 0.48 -4.11
C ASN A 134 -14.40 0.70 -4.23
N GLY A 135 -13.75 1.13 -3.16
CA GLY A 135 -12.31 1.28 -3.07
C GLY A 135 -11.65 0.13 -2.33
N LEU A 136 -10.33 0.07 -2.39
CA LEU A 136 -9.52 -1.03 -1.88
C LEU A 136 -8.38 -0.55 -0.97
N LEU A 137 -8.31 -1.12 0.21
CA LEU A 137 -7.16 -1.06 1.10
C LEU A 137 -6.35 -2.35 0.93
N SER A 138 -5.07 -2.21 0.62
CA SER A 138 -4.15 -3.31 0.28
C SER A 138 -2.94 -3.26 1.19
N VAL A 139 -2.71 -4.29 2.00
CA VAL A 139 -1.63 -4.34 2.99
C VAL A 139 -0.81 -5.61 2.81
N MET A 140 0.45 -5.47 2.41
CA MET A 140 1.43 -6.53 2.36
C MET A 140 2.16 -6.60 3.69
N CYS A 141 2.13 -7.76 4.32
CA CYS A 141 2.78 -8.04 5.59
C CYS A 141 4.00 -8.95 5.41
N TYR A 142 5.10 -8.59 6.06
CA TYR A 142 6.36 -9.35 6.04
C TYR A 142 6.74 -9.75 7.47
N PRO A 143 6.22 -10.87 8.00
CA PRO A 143 6.45 -11.30 9.39
C PRO A 143 7.88 -11.78 9.68
N GLY A 144 8.79 -11.76 8.70
CA GLY A 144 10.13 -12.34 8.77
C GLY A 144 11.24 -11.44 9.32
N HIS A 145 10.92 -10.22 9.75
CA HIS A 145 11.89 -9.31 10.38
C HIS A 145 11.51 -9.04 11.84
N GLU A 146 12.40 -8.41 12.59
CA GLU A 146 12.16 -8.02 13.98
C GLU A 146 10.93 -7.09 14.08
N GLY A 147 9.97 -7.43 14.95
CA GLY A 147 8.68 -6.73 15.08
C GLY A 147 7.65 -7.02 13.96
N GLY A 148 8.07 -7.67 12.86
CA GLY A 148 7.19 -7.89 11.71
C GLY A 148 6.06 -8.88 11.97
N LYS A 149 6.26 -9.83 12.88
CA LYS A 149 5.21 -10.78 13.28
C LYS A 149 4.11 -10.06 14.06
N GLU A 150 4.48 -9.27 15.04
CA GLU A 150 3.58 -8.48 15.88
C GLU A 150 2.80 -7.47 15.04
N GLU A 151 3.47 -6.79 14.11
CA GLU A 151 2.83 -5.87 13.18
C GLU A 151 1.82 -6.59 12.28
N ALA A 152 2.19 -7.71 11.72
CA ALA A 152 1.33 -8.52 10.85
C ALA A 152 0.07 -9.04 11.59
N GLU A 153 0.22 -9.50 12.84
CA GLU A 153 -0.89 -9.92 13.70
C GLU A 153 -1.82 -8.75 14.05
N ALA A 154 -1.26 -7.58 14.36
CA ALA A 154 -2.04 -6.37 14.64
C ALA A 154 -2.83 -5.88 13.44
N VAL A 155 -2.23 -5.88 12.23
CA VAL A 155 -2.88 -5.55 10.97
C VAL A 155 -4.03 -6.51 10.67
N GLU A 156 -3.80 -7.82 10.79
CA GLU A 156 -4.85 -8.84 10.57
C GLU A 156 -6.01 -8.66 11.57
N ALA A 157 -5.69 -8.42 12.85
CA ALA A 157 -6.70 -8.17 13.87
C ALA A 157 -7.52 -6.90 13.59
N PHE A 158 -6.87 -5.80 13.13
CA PHE A 158 -7.56 -4.57 12.78
C PHE A 158 -8.51 -4.77 11.60
N LEU A 159 -8.02 -5.32 10.49
CA LEU A 159 -8.81 -5.49 9.26
C LEU A 159 -9.95 -6.50 9.43
N SER A 160 -9.78 -7.51 10.29
CA SER A 160 -10.84 -8.48 10.62
C SER A 160 -11.99 -7.88 11.42
N ARG A 161 -11.80 -6.74 12.09
CA ARG A 161 -12.85 -6.04 12.86
C ARG A 161 -13.60 -5.00 12.05
N LEU A 162 -13.21 -4.74 10.80
CA LEU A 162 -13.97 -3.84 9.93
C LEU A 162 -15.42 -4.31 9.79
N PRO A 163 -16.42 -3.39 9.85
CA PRO A 163 -17.82 -3.77 9.82
C PRO A 163 -18.19 -4.56 8.56
N HIS A 164 -18.66 -5.80 8.72
CA HIS A 164 -18.94 -6.71 7.60
C HIS A 164 -20.05 -6.24 6.65
N HIS A 165 -20.90 -5.32 7.09
CA HIS A 165 -21.94 -4.73 6.24
C HIS A 165 -21.40 -3.69 5.26
N SER A 166 -20.23 -3.11 5.54
CA SER A 166 -19.57 -2.09 4.69
C SER A 166 -18.19 -2.50 4.17
N TRP A 167 -17.64 -3.64 4.59
CA TRP A 167 -16.32 -4.12 4.19
C TRP A 167 -16.31 -5.62 3.88
N ARG A 168 -15.42 -6.00 2.95
CA ARG A 168 -15.01 -7.40 2.75
C ARG A 168 -13.49 -7.46 2.83
N ALA A 169 -12.97 -8.09 3.87
CA ALA A 169 -11.55 -8.32 4.04
C ALA A 169 -11.20 -9.78 3.74
N GLY A 170 -10.07 -9.99 3.06
CA GLY A 170 -9.57 -11.31 2.73
C GLY A 170 -8.05 -11.35 2.78
N LYS A 171 -7.51 -12.51 3.18
CA LYS A 171 -6.07 -12.79 3.25
C LYS A 171 -5.67 -13.75 2.14
N TYR A 172 -4.57 -13.42 1.45
CA TYR A 172 -3.94 -14.30 0.48
C TYR A 172 -2.50 -14.61 0.88
N GLN A 173 -2.17 -15.89 0.96
CA GLN A 173 -0.87 -16.39 1.34
C GLN A 173 -0.57 -17.70 0.58
N LEU A 174 0.64 -17.84 0.08
CA LEU A 174 1.11 -19.12 -0.45
C LEU A 174 1.57 -20.01 0.71
N LEU A 175 1.01 -21.22 0.82
CA LEU A 175 1.25 -22.11 1.95
C LEU A 175 2.59 -22.88 1.87
N ASN A 176 3.08 -23.14 0.67
CA ASN A 176 4.27 -23.95 0.40
C ASN A 176 5.52 -23.11 0.12
N THR A 177 5.63 -21.94 0.75
CA THR A 177 6.81 -21.08 0.72
C THR A 177 7.60 -21.20 2.02
N GLY A 178 8.80 -20.60 2.06
CA GLY A 178 9.57 -20.53 3.31
C GLY A 178 8.80 -19.81 4.42
N THR A 179 9.09 -20.14 5.66
CA THR A 179 8.45 -19.52 6.84
C THR A 179 9.43 -18.57 7.54
N PRO A 180 8.95 -17.44 8.05
CA PRO A 180 7.58 -16.93 7.95
C PRO A 180 7.27 -16.34 6.56
N ALA A 181 6.18 -16.83 5.94
CA ALA A 181 5.79 -16.43 4.60
C ALA A 181 5.11 -15.05 4.60
N PRO A 182 5.47 -14.13 3.69
CA PRO A 182 4.72 -12.91 3.47
C PRO A 182 3.29 -13.20 3.03
N PHE A 183 2.37 -12.31 3.38
CA PHE A 183 0.97 -12.41 2.97
C PHE A 183 0.36 -11.05 2.69
N GLN A 184 -0.68 -11.06 1.88
CA GLN A 184 -1.46 -9.89 1.50
C GLN A 184 -2.82 -9.92 2.21
N ILE A 185 -3.23 -8.80 2.80
CA ILE A 185 -4.62 -8.58 3.19
C ILE A 185 -5.19 -7.47 2.30
N CYS A 186 -6.34 -7.72 1.71
CA CYS A 186 -7.11 -6.71 1.02
C CYS A 186 -8.46 -6.52 1.70
N ALA A 187 -8.84 -5.27 1.93
CA ALA A 187 -10.16 -4.90 2.43
C ALA A 187 -10.84 -4.00 1.40
N PHE A 188 -11.93 -4.50 0.84
CA PHE A 188 -12.76 -3.80 -0.14
C PHE A 188 -13.92 -3.11 0.57
N ARG A 189 -14.10 -1.81 0.34
CA ARG A 189 -15.24 -1.04 0.87
C ARG A 189 -16.45 -1.23 -0.05
N LEU A 190 -17.54 -1.70 0.53
CA LEU A 190 -18.84 -1.79 -0.16
C LEU A 190 -19.46 -0.40 -0.32
N ASP A 191 -20.54 -0.32 -1.09
CA ASP A 191 -21.34 0.92 -1.26
C ASP A 191 -21.98 1.38 0.04
#